data_e21f894914facf0d4da3fcc33c71acbc
#
_entry.id   e21f894914facf0d4da3fcc33c71acbc
#
_cell.length_a   1.000
_cell.length_b   1.000
_cell.length_c   1.000
_cell.angle_alpha   90.00
_cell.angle_beta   90.00
_cell.angle_gamma   90.00
#
_symmetry.space_group_name_H-M   'P 1'
#
loop_
_entity.id
_entity.type
_entity.pdbx_description
1 polymer ?
#
loop_
_entity_poly.entity_id
_entity_poly.type
_entity_poly.pdbx_seq_one_letter_code
_entity_poly.pdbx_strand_id
1 'polypeptide(L)'
;MKTKLFSLLVLAGLLLAGAPAFGSASIVIVNINAPGVGFNDPTPAAPVGGNPGTTIGQQRLNAFQFAANVWGSTLTSPVTIYIQASFTPLACTATAATLGSAGTIQVFANFPGREYDNTWYHVALANKLAGADLAPGPNNTTADDIVARFNSNLGNPGCLTGTFWYYGFDANHGTKIDLVTVLLHEFGHGLGFATFVNKSTGAQLAGLPDIYGTYTLDDVTGKHFPQMTNAERQAAILHTNHLVWDGINVTAAVPSHLQLGSPLLTVNAPAGLGPYLIGTAAFGPPITSPGVTGNLVQAIDPADVAGPTTFDACSPITNAGAVAGNIAVVDRGTCGFVVKVKNAQNAGAIAVIVADNAAGSPPGGLGGVDPTITIPSARVTQADGNALKAALGSGTVNVTLGLNPAVRAGADPAGLALLYAPVPVIAGSSTSHWDVVAFPNLLMEPAINADLTHGLDLTLPEMVDVGWFSDGDGVPDGRDQCIGSSTSATVVIDGCNSGAPNTVFSTGCRISDQINDCAVGAANHGAFVSCVAHLTDGLKAAGVITGQQKGAIQSCAARASIT
;
A
#
# COMPACT_ATOMS: atom_id res chain seq x y z
N MET A 1 -54.80 9.80 -10.43
CA MET A 1 -54.30 8.42 -10.45
C MET A 1 -52.88 8.43 -9.89
N LYS A 2 -52.72 7.89 -8.66
CA LYS A 2 -51.42 7.85 -7.94
C LYS A 2 -50.81 6.48 -8.17
N THR A 3 -49.70 6.42 -8.88
CA THR A 3 -48.93 5.19 -9.07
C THR A 3 -47.87 5.09 -7.95
N LYS A 4 -48.02 4.12 -7.09
CA LYS A 4 -47.04 3.79 -6.03
C LYS A 4 -45.93 2.93 -6.63
N LEU A 5 -44.70 3.43 -6.55
CA LEU A 5 -43.47 2.64 -6.82
C LEU A 5 -43.21 1.79 -5.57
N PHE A 6 -43.28 0.47 -5.71
CA PHE A 6 -42.80 -0.48 -4.70
C PHE A 6 -41.32 -0.74 -4.92
N SER A 7 -40.48 -0.32 -3.98
CA SER A 7 -39.08 -0.72 -3.92
C SER A 7 -39.00 -2.10 -3.27
N LEU A 8 -38.58 -3.09 -4.05
CA LEU A 8 -38.25 -4.43 -3.56
C LEU A 8 -36.84 -4.40 -2.98
N LEU A 9 -36.71 -4.45 -1.66
CA LEU A 9 -35.45 -4.78 -0.98
C LEU A 9 -35.27 -6.30 -1.10
N VAL A 10 -34.30 -6.72 -1.90
CA VAL A 10 -33.80 -8.11 -1.88
C VAL A 10 -32.80 -8.21 -0.73
N LEU A 11 -33.22 -8.82 0.35
CA LEU A 11 -32.36 -9.22 1.46
C LEU A 11 -31.65 -10.53 1.03
N ALA A 12 -30.41 -10.43 0.57
CA ALA A 12 -29.56 -11.61 0.33
C ALA A 12 -29.16 -12.18 1.70
N GLY A 13 -29.80 -13.27 2.12
CA GLY A 13 -29.38 -14.04 3.27
C GLY A 13 -28.09 -14.81 2.92
N LEU A 14 -26.95 -14.36 3.45
CA LEU A 14 -25.71 -15.16 3.47
C LEU A 14 -25.95 -16.34 4.42
N LEU A 15 -26.03 -17.54 3.89
CA LEU A 15 -25.85 -18.77 4.66
C LEU A 15 -24.36 -18.93 4.97
N LEU A 16 -23.94 -18.44 6.12
CA LEU A 16 -22.64 -18.74 6.73
C LEU A 16 -22.61 -20.21 7.14
N ALA A 17 -22.05 -21.06 6.29
CA ALA A 17 -21.50 -22.34 6.77
C ALA A 17 -20.36 -21.98 7.73
N GLY A 18 -20.45 -22.46 8.98
CA GLY A 18 -19.57 -22.09 10.08
C GLY A 18 -18.09 -22.41 9.78
N ALA A 19 -17.39 -21.45 9.22
CA ALA A 19 -15.97 -21.33 9.46
C ALA A 19 -15.77 -21.05 10.96
N PRO A 20 -14.70 -21.51 11.61
CA PRO A 20 -14.41 -21.09 12.97
C PRO A 20 -14.38 -19.57 12.95
N ALA A 21 -15.30 -18.95 13.69
CA ALA A 21 -15.31 -17.49 13.83
C ALA A 21 -14.07 -17.13 14.67
N PHE A 22 -12.94 -16.89 14.02
CA PHE A 22 -11.83 -16.22 14.67
C PHE A 22 -12.37 -14.87 15.09
N GLY A 23 -12.38 -14.61 16.41
CA GLY A 23 -12.82 -13.32 16.94
C GLY A 23 -11.94 -12.21 16.38
N SER A 24 -12.51 -11.01 16.22
CA SER A 24 -11.75 -9.80 15.91
C SER A 24 -10.55 -9.67 16.87
N ALA A 25 -9.40 -9.18 16.38
CA ALA A 25 -8.21 -9.01 17.21
C ALA A 25 -8.45 -7.96 18.29
N SER A 26 -8.03 -8.26 19.52
CA SER A 26 -7.98 -7.27 20.60
C SER A 26 -6.65 -6.54 20.55
N ILE A 27 -6.66 -5.20 20.40
CA ILE A 27 -5.45 -4.36 20.40
C ILE A 27 -5.52 -3.39 21.57
N VAL A 28 -4.54 -3.43 22.45
CA VAL A 28 -4.45 -2.63 23.69
C VAL A 28 -3.31 -1.63 23.60
N ILE A 29 -3.60 -0.36 23.85
CA ILE A 29 -2.60 0.72 23.89
C ILE A 29 -2.02 0.81 25.30
N VAL A 30 -0.73 0.55 25.41
CA VAL A 30 0.06 0.66 26.66
C VAL A 30 0.72 2.03 26.69
N ASN A 31 0.16 2.94 27.47
CA ASN A 31 0.69 4.30 27.65
C ASN A 31 1.96 4.30 28.52
N ILE A 32 3.09 4.65 27.93
CA ILE A 32 4.38 4.76 28.65
C ILE A 32 4.84 6.21 28.89
N ASN A 33 4.00 7.21 28.63
CA ASN A 33 4.35 8.59 28.92
C ASN A 33 4.34 8.89 30.43
N ALA A 34 5.30 9.70 30.87
CA ALA A 34 5.31 10.24 32.22
C ALA A 34 4.08 11.14 32.48
N PRO A 35 3.71 11.36 33.75
CA PRO A 35 2.66 12.33 34.10
C PRO A 35 2.89 13.72 33.51
N GLY A 36 1.82 14.33 33.00
CA GLY A 36 1.83 15.70 32.46
C GLY A 36 2.32 15.85 31.03
N VAL A 37 2.75 14.77 30.34
CA VAL A 37 3.23 14.81 28.96
C VAL A 37 2.56 13.75 28.08
N GLY A 38 2.63 13.94 26.78
CA GLY A 38 2.14 12.96 25.79
C GLY A 38 0.66 12.64 25.95
N PHE A 39 0.32 11.39 26.26
CA PHE A 39 -1.05 10.96 26.57
C PHE A 39 -1.57 11.46 27.92
N ASN A 40 -0.68 11.92 28.79
CA ASN A 40 -1.00 12.47 30.11
C ASN A 40 -0.96 14.01 30.13
N ASP A 41 -0.93 14.66 28.94
CA ASP A 41 -0.94 16.12 28.79
C ASP A 41 -2.30 16.69 29.23
N PRO A 42 -2.36 17.49 30.32
CA PRO A 42 -3.60 18.00 30.86
C PRO A 42 -4.13 19.26 30.12
N THR A 43 -3.44 19.74 29.09
CA THR A 43 -3.81 20.95 28.35
C THR A 43 -5.24 20.84 27.85
N PRO A 44 -6.16 21.76 28.23
CA PRO A 44 -7.56 21.71 27.77
C PRO A 44 -7.67 21.79 26.25
N ALA A 45 -8.57 21.00 25.69
CA ALA A 45 -8.89 20.97 24.27
C ALA A 45 -10.41 20.77 24.08
N ALA A 46 -10.99 21.44 23.09
CA ALA A 46 -12.37 21.18 22.71
C ALA A 46 -12.48 19.86 21.93
N PRO A 47 -13.57 19.08 22.08
CA PRO A 47 -13.86 17.94 21.22
C PRO A 47 -13.75 18.29 19.74
N VAL A 48 -13.22 17.37 18.91
CA VAL A 48 -12.97 17.62 17.49
C VAL A 48 -13.24 16.37 16.64
N GLY A 49 -13.95 16.52 15.53
CA GLY A 49 -14.14 15.46 14.53
C GLY A 49 -14.61 14.12 15.09
N GLY A 50 -15.54 14.13 16.04
CA GLY A 50 -16.03 12.92 16.72
C GLY A 50 -15.17 12.44 17.90
N ASN A 51 -13.99 13.02 18.12
CA ASN A 51 -13.15 12.72 19.30
C ASN A 51 -13.65 13.51 20.52
N PRO A 52 -14.18 12.85 21.57
CA PRO A 52 -14.79 13.52 22.72
C PRO A 52 -13.76 14.01 23.77
N GLY A 53 -12.48 13.79 23.58
CA GLY A 53 -11.44 14.15 24.53
C GLY A 53 -11.44 15.64 24.87
N THR A 54 -11.34 15.98 26.15
CA THR A 54 -11.35 17.36 26.67
C THR A 54 -9.96 17.88 27.06
N THR A 55 -8.94 17.05 26.91
CA THR A 55 -7.53 17.44 27.00
C THR A 55 -6.77 16.92 25.78
N ILE A 56 -5.62 17.52 25.48
CA ILE A 56 -4.73 17.07 24.40
C ILE A 56 -4.33 15.61 24.59
N GLY A 57 -3.98 15.22 25.81
CA GLY A 57 -3.60 13.84 26.14
C GLY A 57 -4.74 12.85 25.88
N GLN A 58 -5.98 13.18 26.29
CA GLN A 58 -7.15 12.35 26.01
C GLN A 58 -7.41 12.23 24.51
N GLN A 59 -7.33 13.34 23.76
CA GLN A 59 -7.55 13.31 22.31
C GLN A 59 -6.53 12.42 21.60
N ARG A 60 -5.25 12.47 22.00
CA ARG A 60 -4.21 11.59 21.49
C ARG A 60 -4.51 10.13 21.79
N LEU A 61 -4.81 9.78 23.04
CA LEU A 61 -5.11 8.41 23.44
C LEU A 61 -6.35 7.86 22.73
N ASN A 62 -7.39 8.67 22.60
CA ASN A 62 -8.61 8.30 21.89
C ASN A 62 -8.34 8.02 20.39
N ALA A 63 -7.47 8.81 19.73
CA ALA A 63 -7.08 8.56 18.34
C ALA A 63 -6.30 7.25 18.19
N PHE A 64 -5.39 6.93 19.14
CA PHE A 64 -4.68 5.66 19.18
C PHE A 64 -5.64 4.48 19.32
N GLN A 65 -6.61 4.58 20.25
CA GLN A 65 -7.61 3.52 20.43
C GLN A 65 -8.53 3.39 19.20
N PHE A 66 -8.84 4.51 18.54
CA PHE A 66 -9.64 4.48 17.31
C PHE A 66 -8.89 3.70 16.21
N ALA A 67 -7.62 4.00 15.95
CA ALA A 67 -6.80 3.28 14.97
C ALA A 67 -6.61 1.80 15.36
N ALA A 68 -6.39 1.52 16.65
CA ALA A 68 -6.34 0.15 17.17
C ALA A 68 -7.65 -0.63 16.92
N ASN A 69 -8.79 0.04 17.05
CA ASN A 69 -10.10 -0.57 16.78
C ASN A 69 -10.31 -0.82 15.27
N VAL A 70 -9.82 0.05 14.39
CA VAL A 70 -9.87 -0.18 12.93
C VAL A 70 -9.11 -1.46 12.59
N TRP A 71 -7.86 -1.57 13.00
CA TRP A 71 -7.07 -2.80 12.79
C TRP A 71 -7.69 -4.01 13.49
N GLY A 72 -8.09 -3.86 14.76
CA GLY A 72 -8.65 -4.94 15.55
C GLY A 72 -9.97 -5.51 14.99
N SER A 73 -10.81 -4.65 14.39
CA SER A 73 -12.05 -5.12 13.74
C SER A 73 -11.81 -5.82 12.41
N THR A 74 -10.63 -5.64 11.82
CA THR A 74 -10.28 -6.16 10.50
C THR A 74 -9.45 -7.43 10.60
N LEU A 75 -8.49 -7.48 11.53
CA LEU A 75 -7.63 -8.66 11.73
C LEU A 75 -8.29 -9.69 12.65
N THR A 76 -7.81 -10.93 12.56
CA THR A 76 -8.24 -12.02 13.45
C THR A 76 -7.08 -12.49 14.33
N SER A 77 -7.26 -12.55 15.64
CA SER A 77 -6.25 -13.10 16.55
C SER A 77 -6.89 -13.64 17.84
N PRO A 78 -6.52 -14.84 18.28
CA PRO A 78 -6.90 -15.35 19.61
C PRO A 78 -6.03 -14.75 20.72
N VAL A 79 -4.93 -14.05 20.38
CA VAL A 79 -3.99 -13.44 21.31
C VAL A 79 -4.13 -11.94 21.25
N THR A 80 -4.20 -11.28 22.41
CA THR A 80 -4.25 -9.82 22.51
C THR A 80 -2.92 -9.21 22.05
N ILE A 81 -2.99 -8.17 21.23
CA ILE A 81 -1.84 -7.41 20.74
C ILE A 81 -1.64 -6.19 21.62
N TYR A 82 -0.45 -6.01 22.16
CA TYR A 82 -0.09 -4.87 23.01
C TYR A 82 0.82 -3.90 22.26
N ILE A 83 0.40 -2.62 22.17
CA ILE A 83 1.18 -1.54 21.54
C ILE A 83 1.71 -0.61 22.60
N GLN A 84 3.01 -0.68 22.89
CA GLN A 84 3.71 0.26 23.73
C GLN A 84 3.81 1.63 23.05
N ALA A 85 3.07 2.61 23.54
CA ALA A 85 2.84 3.86 22.84
C ALA A 85 3.32 5.08 23.61
N SER A 86 3.91 6.05 22.90
CA SER A 86 4.28 7.35 23.47
C SER A 86 4.20 8.49 22.46
N PHE A 87 3.88 9.70 22.95
CA PHE A 87 4.17 10.95 22.28
C PHE A 87 5.46 11.54 22.87
N THR A 88 6.47 11.73 22.03
CA THR A 88 7.80 12.21 22.44
C THR A 88 8.39 13.09 21.32
N PRO A 89 9.33 13.99 21.59
CA PRO A 89 10.02 14.70 20.53
C PRO A 89 10.74 13.74 19.57
N LEU A 90 10.45 13.86 18.27
CA LEU A 90 11.14 13.14 17.21
C LEU A 90 11.91 14.13 16.32
N ALA A 91 12.79 13.60 15.46
CA ALA A 91 13.61 14.39 14.56
C ALA A 91 12.74 15.22 13.60
N CYS A 92 13.05 16.52 13.50
CA CYS A 92 12.36 17.42 12.58
C CYS A 92 13.19 18.66 12.24
N THR A 93 12.76 19.34 11.18
CA THR A 93 13.24 20.65 10.73
C THR A 93 12.04 21.59 10.56
N ALA A 94 12.27 22.85 10.20
CA ALA A 94 11.17 23.77 9.93
C ALA A 94 10.24 23.32 8.78
N THR A 95 10.72 22.47 7.87
CA THR A 95 10.01 22.04 6.64
C THR A 95 9.81 20.54 6.51
N ALA A 96 10.32 19.73 7.44
CA ALA A 96 10.15 18.27 7.43
C ALA A 96 10.16 17.72 8.85
N ALA A 97 9.43 16.62 9.08
CA ALA A 97 9.41 15.95 10.38
C ALA A 97 9.23 14.44 10.23
N THR A 98 9.84 13.67 11.12
CA THR A 98 9.37 12.33 11.44
C THR A 98 8.06 12.48 12.22
N LEU A 99 6.96 12.03 11.63
CA LEU A 99 5.61 12.12 12.23
C LEU A 99 5.45 11.07 13.32
N GLY A 100 5.79 9.84 13.00
CA GLY A 100 5.74 8.68 13.87
C GLY A 100 6.82 7.67 13.51
N SER A 101 6.87 6.61 14.28
CA SER A 101 7.57 5.37 13.95
C SER A 101 6.94 4.23 14.74
N ALA A 102 6.71 3.10 14.10
CA ALA A 102 6.39 1.88 14.83
C ALA A 102 7.13 0.67 14.24
N GLY A 103 7.15 -0.41 15.01
CA GLY A 103 7.74 -1.67 14.59
C GLY A 103 7.55 -2.74 15.66
N THR A 104 7.79 -3.97 15.27
CA THR A 104 7.75 -5.13 16.17
C THR A 104 8.86 -5.04 17.22
N ILE A 105 8.56 -5.42 18.46
CA ILE A 105 9.57 -5.43 19.55
C ILE A 105 10.46 -6.67 19.44
N GLN A 106 9.91 -7.78 18.98
CA GLN A 106 10.62 -9.05 18.83
C GLN A 106 10.22 -9.72 17.53
N VAL A 107 11.01 -10.71 17.12
CA VAL A 107 10.73 -11.56 15.96
C VAL A 107 10.87 -13.03 16.35
N PHE A 108 10.07 -13.90 15.76
CA PHE A 108 10.10 -15.33 16.00
C PHE A 108 10.24 -16.11 14.69
N ALA A 109 10.93 -17.25 14.77
CA ALA A 109 11.00 -18.23 13.68
C ALA A 109 10.78 -19.63 14.26
N ASN A 110 10.36 -20.57 13.43
CA ASN A 110 10.22 -22.00 13.79
C ASN A 110 9.29 -22.28 14.98
N PHE A 111 8.23 -21.49 15.16
CA PHE A 111 7.17 -21.68 16.15
C PHE A 111 6.03 -22.56 15.56
N PRO A 112 5.16 -23.17 16.40
CA PRO A 112 3.99 -23.92 15.90
C PRO A 112 3.02 -23.03 15.11
N GLY A 113 2.47 -23.51 14.01
CA GLY A 113 1.50 -22.77 13.19
C GLY A 113 2.09 -21.79 12.18
N ARG A 114 3.42 -21.64 12.11
CA ARG A 114 4.07 -20.86 11.07
C ARG A 114 3.81 -21.42 9.68
N GLU A 115 3.76 -20.57 8.68
CA GLU A 115 3.57 -20.98 7.28
C GLU A 115 4.89 -21.37 6.59
N TYR A 116 6.00 -20.71 6.94
CA TYR A 116 7.32 -20.98 6.38
C TYR A 116 8.33 -21.31 7.49
N ASP A 117 9.10 -22.38 7.28
CA ASP A 117 10.22 -22.75 8.13
C ASP A 117 11.39 -21.77 7.96
N ASN A 118 12.16 -21.59 9.04
CA ASN A 118 13.38 -20.74 9.04
C ASN A 118 13.13 -19.31 8.54
N THR A 119 11.96 -18.76 8.84
CA THR A 119 11.51 -17.45 8.43
C THR A 119 11.13 -16.62 9.65
N TRP A 120 11.56 -15.36 9.71
CA TRP A 120 11.20 -14.42 10.77
C TRP A 120 9.80 -13.85 10.56
N TYR A 121 9.06 -13.78 11.64
CA TYR A 121 7.74 -13.15 11.73
C TYR A 121 7.75 -12.06 12.81
N HIS A 122 7.01 -10.99 12.59
CA HIS A 122 6.69 -10.00 13.61
C HIS A 122 6.00 -10.68 14.78
N VAL A 123 6.30 -10.29 16.04
CA VAL A 123 5.81 -11.01 17.22
C VAL A 123 4.28 -11.10 17.28
N ALA A 124 3.56 -10.01 16.96
CA ALA A 124 2.09 -10.02 16.96
C ALA A 124 1.51 -11.06 15.99
N LEU A 125 2.06 -11.15 14.78
CA LEU A 125 1.68 -12.17 13.80
C LEU A 125 2.09 -13.58 14.24
N ALA A 126 3.29 -13.73 14.79
CA ALA A 126 3.75 -15.03 15.31
C ALA A 126 2.86 -15.55 16.45
N ASN A 127 2.44 -14.67 17.37
CA ASN A 127 1.51 -14.98 18.45
C ASN A 127 0.14 -15.44 17.90
N LYS A 128 -0.39 -14.72 16.87
CA LYS A 128 -1.63 -15.11 16.20
C LYS A 128 -1.52 -16.51 15.59
N LEU A 129 -0.46 -16.77 14.82
CA LEU A 129 -0.25 -18.04 14.13
C LEU A 129 -0.02 -19.19 15.11
N ALA A 130 0.71 -18.95 16.21
CA ALA A 130 0.94 -19.92 17.26
C ALA A 130 -0.30 -20.18 18.13
N GLY A 131 -1.29 -19.29 18.10
CA GLY A 131 -2.44 -19.32 19.02
C GLY A 131 -2.05 -19.11 20.49
N ALA A 132 -0.86 -18.59 20.75
CA ALA A 132 -0.30 -18.37 22.08
C ALA A 132 0.70 -17.23 22.08
N ASP A 133 0.84 -16.53 23.20
CA ASP A 133 1.88 -15.54 23.42
C ASP A 133 3.26 -16.22 23.51
N LEU A 134 4.13 -15.96 22.55
CA LEU A 134 5.47 -16.56 22.44
C LEU A 134 6.52 -15.82 23.31
N ALA A 135 6.22 -14.63 23.77
CA ALA A 135 7.11 -13.80 24.58
C ALA A 135 6.43 -13.32 25.88
N PRO A 136 5.93 -14.20 26.74
CA PRO A 136 5.31 -13.80 28.00
C PRO A 136 6.34 -13.06 28.85
N GLY A 137 6.01 -11.83 29.29
CA GLY A 137 6.89 -11.02 30.12
C GLY A 137 7.16 -11.63 31.48
N PRO A 138 8.20 -11.17 32.22
CA PRO A 138 8.46 -11.58 33.58
C PRO A 138 7.21 -11.29 34.45
N ASN A 139 6.79 -12.24 35.27
CA ASN A 139 5.60 -12.21 36.11
C ASN A 139 4.25 -12.41 35.39
N ASN A 140 4.23 -13.13 34.27
CA ASN A 140 3.01 -13.40 33.50
C ASN A 140 2.30 -12.13 32.98
N THR A 141 3.03 -11.01 32.90
CA THR A 141 2.60 -9.86 32.14
C THR A 141 3.05 -10.07 30.70
N THR A 142 2.12 -9.97 29.77
CA THR A 142 2.43 -10.03 28.32
C THR A 142 3.51 -9.01 28.00
N ALA A 143 4.56 -9.42 27.30
CA ALA A 143 5.48 -8.46 26.70
C ALA A 143 4.72 -7.68 25.63
N ASP A 144 4.98 -6.37 25.52
CA ASP A 144 4.38 -5.58 24.45
C ASP A 144 4.88 -6.10 23.08
N ASP A 145 4.00 -6.12 22.07
CA ASP A 145 4.32 -6.66 20.75
C ASP A 145 4.90 -5.61 19.81
N ILE A 146 4.40 -4.40 19.92
CA ILE A 146 4.72 -3.27 19.04
C ILE A 146 5.15 -2.09 19.88
N VAL A 147 6.21 -1.39 19.45
CA VAL A 147 6.56 -0.06 19.97
C VAL A 147 6.14 1.01 18.96
N ALA A 148 5.43 2.05 19.44
CA ALA A 148 4.95 3.14 18.61
C ALA A 148 5.26 4.50 19.27
N ARG A 149 5.92 5.40 18.52
CA ARG A 149 6.33 6.73 18.98
C ARG A 149 5.87 7.79 18.01
N PHE A 150 5.29 8.89 18.53
CA PHE A 150 4.75 9.96 17.70
C PHE A 150 5.29 11.31 18.15
N ASN A 151 5.45 12.21 17.18
CA ASN A 151 6.14 13.48 17.39
C ASN A 151 5.29 14.46 18.19
N SER A 152 5.73 14.77 19.41
CA SER A 152 5.09 15.76 20.29
C SER A 152 5.43 17.21 19.92
N ASN A 153 6.48 17.45 19.09
CA ASN A 153 6.95 18.79 18.75
C ASN A 153 6.33 19.36 17.46
N LEU A 154 5.50 18.58 16.76
CA LEU A 154 4.92 19.01 15.48
C LEU A 154 4.21 20.36 15.63
N GLY A 155 4.51 21.29 14.71
CA GLY A 155 3.93 22.64 14.66
C GLY A 155 4.73 23.71 15.43
N ASN A 156 5.64 23.30 16.31
CA ASN A 156 6.51 24.22 17.04
C ASN A 156 7.59 24.81 16.12
N PRO A 157 8.21 25.96 16.51
CA PRO A 157 9.32 26.50 15.76
C PRO A 157 10.43 25.48 15.54
N GLY A 158 10.81 25.27 14.26
CA GLY A 158 11.82 24.27 13.87
C GLY A 158 11.31 22.85 13.67
N CYS A 159 10.00 22.59 13.77
CA CYS A 159 9.41 21.28 13.58
C CYS A 159 8.11 21.36 12.76
N LEU A 160 8.18 21.34 11.41
CA LEU A 160 7.06 21.64 10.50
C LEU A 160 6.27 22.86 11.00
N THR A 161 6.96 23.97 11.14
CA THR A 161 6.48 25.17 11.83
C THR A 161 5.08 25.57 11.37
N GLY A 162 4.11 25.60 12.30
CA GLY A 162 2.71 25.96 12.02
C GLY A 162 1.83 24.83 11.50
N THR A 163 2.37 23.62 11.31
CA THR A 163 1.60 22.44 10.91
C THR A 163 1.36 21.54 12.12
N PHE A 164 0.13 21.41 12.55
CA PHE A 164 -0.25 20.73 13.79
C PHE A 164 -0.95 19.39 13.50
N TRP A 165 -1.03 18.54 14.53
CA TRP A 165 -1.86 17.34 14.49
C TRP A 165 -3.36 17.68 14.46
N TYR A 166 -4.11 16.87 13.71
CA TYR A 166 -5.56 16.74 13.80
C TYR A 166 -5.88 15.47 14.58
N TYR A 167 -6.73 15.57 15.59
CA TYR A 167 -7.06 14.45 16.48
C TYR A 167 -8.49 13.91 16.27
N GLY A 168 -9.20 14.38 15.25
CA GLY A 168 -10.55 13.90 14.91
C GLY A 168 -10.54 12.50 14.29
N PHE A 169 -11.74 11.91 14.17
CA PHE A 169 -11.98 10.57 13.59
C PHE A 169 -12.66 10.66 12.22
N ASP A 170 -12.93 11.84 11.71
CA ASP A 170 -13.74 12.10 10.51
C ASP A 170 -12.89 12.44 9.27
N ALA A 171 -11.57 12.35 9.36
CA ALA A 171 -10.60 12.71 8.32
C ALA A 171 -10.71 14.17 7.80
N ASN A 172 -11.50 15.04 8.43
CA ASN A 172 -11.66 16.45 8.01
C ASN A 172 -10.53 17.33 8.56
N HIS A 173 -9.28 16.94 8.32
CA HIS A 173 -8.08 17.52 8.94
C HIS A 173 -7.69 18.91 8.36
N GLY A 174 -8.22 19.31 7.19
CA GLY A 174 -7.86 20.56 6.51
C GLY A 174 -6.36 20.60 6.15
N THR A 175 -5.64 21.59 6.69
CA THR A 175 -4.18 21.73 6.49
C THR A 175 -3.34 21.08 7.60
N LYS A 176 -3.97 20.40 8.56
CA LYS A 176 -3.28 19.69 9.63
C LYS A 176 -2.89 18.27 9.20
N ILE A 177 -2.04 17.62 9.97
CA ILE A 177 -1.72 16.19 9.77
C ILE A 177 -2.73 15.34 10.52
N ASP A 178 -3.41 14.46 9.81
CA ASP A 178 -4.36 13.51 10.41
C ASP A 178 -3.61 12.45 11.22
N LEU A 179 -3.79 12.48 12.54
CA LEU A 179 -3.13 11.54 13.43
C LEU A 179 -3.62 10.09 13.20
N VAL A 180 -4.90 9.89 12.93
CA VAL A 180 -5.46 8.55 12.73
C VAL A 180 -4.84 7.89 11.49
N THR A 181 -4.72 8.61 10.38
CA THR A 181 -4.04 8.11 9.18
C THR A 181 -2.60 7.70 9.47
N VAL A 182 -1.83 8.54 10.18
CA VAL A 182 -0.44 8.21 10.55
C VAL A 182 -0.40 7.00 11.49
N LEU A 183 -1.36 6.87 12.42
CA LEU A 183 -1.45 5.71 13.31
C LEU A 183 -1.74 4.41 12.56
N LEU A 184 -2.64 4.44 11.59
CA LEU A 184 -2.96 3.27 10.76
C LEU A 184 -1.72 2.82 9.97
N HIS A 185 -0.97 3.76 9.40
CA HIS A 185 0.30 3.51 8.73
C HIS A 185 1.33 2.88 9.68
N GLU A 186 1.61 3.51 10.79
CA GLU A 186 2.65 3.06 11.72
C GLU A 186 2.30 1.70 12.34
N PHE A 187 1.03 1.47 12.69
CA PHE A 187 0.61 0.16 13.19
C PHE A 187 0.77 -0.93 12.14
N GLY A 188 0.56 -0.61 10.85
CA GLY A 188 0.84 -1.52 9.73
C GLY A 188 2.27 -2.05 9.76
N HIS A 189 3.27 -1.18 10.00
CA HIS A 189 4.66 -1.62 10.16
C HIS A 189 4.84 -2.60 11.32
N GLY A 190 4.21 -2.33 12.46
CA GLY A 190 4.28 -3.21 13.63
C GLY A 190 3.58 -4.56 13.43
N LEU A 191 2.53 -4.57 12.62
CA LEU A 191 1.70 -5.76 12.35
C LEU A 191 2.31 -6.69 11.28
N GLY A 192 3.14 -6.17 10.35
CA GLY A 192 3.74 -7.05 9.33
C GLY A 192 4.33 -6.34 8.12
N PHE A 193 3.97 -5.09 7.86
CA PHE A 193 4.40 -4.35 6.67
C PHE A 193 5.86 -3.85 6.79
N ALA A 194 6.79 -4.75 6.99
CA ALA A 194 8.22 -4.40 7.06
C ALA A 194 9.12 -5.61 6.82
N THR A 195 10.23 -5.41 6.06
CA THR A 195 11.31 -6.37 5.96
C THR A 195 12.40 -6.11 7.01
N PHE A 196 13.04 -7.16 7.50
CA PHE A 196 14.20 -7.10 8.41
C PHE A 196 15.54 -7.11 7.66
N VAL A 197 15.53 -7.05 6.34
CA VAL A 197 16.73 -6.97 5.52
C VAL A 197 17.48 -5.67 5.81
N ASN A 198 18.77 -5.76 6.07
CA ASN A 198 19.64 -4.60 6.19
C ASN A 198 19.83 -3.93 4.81
N LYS A 199 19.22 -2.78 4.62
CA LYS A 199 19.15 -2.09 3.33
C LYS A 199 20.51 -1.60 2.80
N SER A 200 21.51 -1.43 3.69
CA SER A 200 22.86 -1.03 3.29
C SER A 200 23.75 -2.19 2.83
N THR A 201 23.45 -3.41 3.27
CA THR A 201 24.29 -4.59 2.99
C THR A 201 23.55 -5.72 2.28
N GLY A 202 22.22 -5.63 2.17
CA GLY A 202 21.37 -6.72 1.69
C GLY A 202 21.32 -7.93 2.64
N ALA A 203 21.91 -7.87 3.82
CA ALA A 203 21.97 -8.98 4.76
C ALA A 203 20.61 -9.24 5.42
N GLN A 204 20.21 -10.51 5.50
CA GLN A 204 19.07 -10.97 6.25
C GLN A 204 19.36 -10.96 7.75
N LEU A 205 18.38 -10.72 8.59
CA LEU A 205 18.49 -10.73 10.04
C LEU A 205 18.92 -12.14 10.53
N ALA A 206 20.08 -12.21 11.17
CA ALA A 206 20.68 -13.47 11.62
C ALA A 206 20.77 -14.57 10.53
N GLY A 207 20.78 -14.18 9.27
CA GLY A 207 20.91 -15.09 8.13
C GLY A 207 19.63 -15.81 7.70
N LEU A 208 18.47 -15.47 8.30
CA LEU A 208 17.17 -16.02 7.90
C LEU A 208 16.33 -14.95 7.16
N PRO A 209 15.53 -15.36 6.18
CA PRO A 209 14.55 -14.47 5.54
C PRO A 209 13.45 -14.03 6.54
N ASP A 210 12.69 -13.04 6.16
CA ASP A 210 11.46 -12.64 6.82
C ASP A 210 10.24 -12.88 5.93
N ILE A 211 9.06 -12.94 6.55
CA ILE A 211 7.81 -13.24 5.85
C ILE A 211 7.49 -12.19 4.78
N TYR A 212 7.77 -10.91 5.03
CA TYR A 212 7.59 -9.84 4.07
C TYR A 212 8.48 -10.03 2.84
N GLY A 213 9.77 -10.36 3.06
CA GLY A 213 10.73 -10.63 1.98
C GLY A 213 10.37 -11.85 1.13
N THR A 214 9.56 -12.77 1.65
CA THR A 214 9.08 -13.95 0.91
C THR A 214 8.19 -13.56 -0.28
N TYR A 215 7.47 -12.44 -0.20
CA TYR A 215 6.62 -11.89 -1.25
C TYR A 215 7.24 -10.68 -1.96
N THR A 216 8.46 -10.28 -1.57
CA THR A 216 9.20 -9.21 -2.25
C THR A 216 9.97 -9.79 -3.43
N LEU A 217 9.53 -9.47 -4.64
CA LEU A 217 10.10 -9.94 -5.91
C LEU A 217 10.82 -8.80 -6.63
N ASP A 218 12.02 -9.05 -7.11
CA ASP A 218 12.69 -8.20 -8.11
C ASP A 218 12.40 -8.76 -9.51
N ASP A 219 11.59 -8.08 -10.29
CA ASP A 219 11.17 -8.53 -11.61
C ASP A 219 12.30 -8.50 -12.66
N VAL A 220 13.37 -7.73 -12.40
CA VAL A 220 14.59 -7.72 -13.26
C VAL A 220 15.28 -9.06 -13.21
N THR A 221 15.40 -9.66 -12.03
CA THR A 221 16.10 -10.94 -11.84
C THR A 221 15.15 -12.13 -11.76
N GLY A 222 13.86 -11.90 -11.55
CA GLY A 222 12.84 -12.92 -11.29
C GLY A 222 13.04 -13.66 -9.96
N LYS A 223 13.75 -13.05 -8.99
CA LYS A 223 14.04 -13.65 -7.69
C LYS A 223 13.33 -12.93 -6.55
N HIS A 224 12.88 -13.71 -5.56
CA HIS A 224 12.45 -13.19 -4.26
C HIS A 224 13.66 -12.96 -3.33
N PHE A 225 13.51 -12.10 -2.34
CA PHE A 225 14.58 -11.81 -1.38
C PHE A 225 15.21 -13.06 -0.73
N PRO A 226 14.47 -14.12 -0.31
CA PRO A 226 15.08 -15.34 0.20
C PRO A 226 16.01 -16.06 -0.78
N GLN A 227 15.77 -15.92 -2.09
CA GLN A 227 16.54 -16.59 -3.15
C GLN A 227 17.80 -15.85 -3.56
N MET A 228 17.98 -14.62 -3.05
CA MET A 228 19.09 -13.73 -3.42
C MET A 228 20.27 -13.87 -2.47
N THR A 229 21.47 -13.62 -2.98
CA THR A 229 22.63 -13.27 -2.16
C THR A 229 22.47 -11.87 -1.56
N ASN A 230 23.28 -11.52 -0.57
CA ASN A 230 23.26 -10.18 0.01
C ASN A 230 23.52 -9.08 -1.05
N ALA A 231 24.44 -9.32 -1.98
CA ALA A 231 24.75 -8.36 -3.05
C ALA A 231 23.58 -8.19 -4.02
N GLU A 232 22.88 -9.28 -4.38
CA GLU A 232 21.69 -9.22 -5.23
C GLU A 232 20.55 -8.46 -4.54
N ARG A 233 20.27 -8.73 -3.24
CA ARG A 233 19.28 -7.97 -2.47
C ARG A 233 19.62 -6.48 -2.37
N GLN A 234 20.90 -6.16 -2.12
CA GLN A 234 21.37 -4.77 -2.09
C GLN A 234 21.16 -4.07 -3.43
N ALA A 235 21.34 -4.76 -4.54
CA ALA A 235 21.05 -4.22 -5.87
C ALA A 235 19.54 -4.07 -6.09
N ALA A 236 18.74 -5.09 -5.79
CA ALA A 236 17.29 -5.10 -5.97
C ALA A 236 16.58 -3.96 -5.20
N ILE A 237 17.07 -3.61 -4.01
CA ILE A 237 16.57 -2.47 -3.21
C ILE A 237 16.64 -1.11 -3.97
N LEU A 238 17.47 -1.04 -5.01
CA LEU A 238 17.69 0.14 -5.85
C LEU A 238 17.02 0.02 -7.22
N HIS A 239 16.33 -1.07 -7.52
CA HIS A 239 15.64 -1.27 -8.79
C HIS A 239 14.28 -0.55 -8.78
N THR A 240 14.33 0.77 -8.96
CA THR A 240 13.13 1.61 -9.02
C THR A 240 12.14 1.08 -10.05
N ASN A 241 10.87 0.94 -9.68
CA ASN A 241 9.77 0.38 -10.47
C ASN A 241 9.90 -1.10 -10.86
N HIS A 242 10.79 -1.84 -10.20
CA HIS A 242 11.05 -3.24 -10.47
C HIS A 242 11.02 -4.10 -9.21
N LEU A 243 10.93 -3.49 -8.04
CA LEU A 243 10.69 -4.21 -6.80
C LEU A 243 9.18 -4.25 -6.57
N VAL A 244 8.61 -5.46 -6.53
CA VAL A 244 7.16 -5.67 -6.50
C VAL A 244 6.75 -6.63 -5.39
N TRP A 245 5.46 -6.57 -5.04
CA TRP A 245 4.81 -7.54 -4.17
C TRP A 245 4.03 -8.55 -5.02
N ASP A 246 4.28 -9.84 -4.85
CA ASP A 246 3.66 -10.90 -5.66
C ASP A 246 2.72 -11.83 -4.87
N GLY A 247 2.35 -11.47 -3.64
CA GLY A 247 1.29 -12.16 -2.90
C GLY A 247 -0.02 -12.10 -3.67
N ILE A 248 -0.76 -13.21 -3.69
CA ILE A 248 -1.94 -13.35 -4.56
C ILE A 248 -3.08 -12.43 -4.15
N ASN A 249 -3.21 -12.11 -2.85
CA ASN A 249 -4.30 -11.27 -2.34
C ASN A 249 -4.10 -9.81 -2.72
N VAL A 250 -2.87 -9.27 -2.60
CA VAL A 250 -2.54 -7.95 -3.11
C VAL A 250 -2.72 -7.91 -4.62
N THR A 251 -2.18 -8.88 -5.36
CA THR A 251 -2.30 -8.95 -6.81
C THR A 251 -3.77 -8.94 -7.28
N ALA A 252 -4.63 -9.71 -6.61
CA ALA A 252 -6.07 -9.73 -6.90
C ALA A 252 -6.78 -8.40 -6.56
N ALA A 253 -6.28 -7.68 -5.54
CA ALA A 253 -6.87 -6.41 -5.08
C ALA A 253 -6.40 -5.19 -5.90
N VAL A 254 -5.22 -5.24 -6.54
CA VAL A 254 -4.67 -4.13 -7.37
C VAL A 254 -5.71 -3.54 -8.34
N PRO A 255 -6.51 -4.31 -9.11
CA PRO A 255 -7.47 -3.74 -10.04
C PRO A 255 -8.57 -2.88 -9.41
N SER A 256 -8.91 -3.10 -8.15
CA SER A 256 -9.94 -2.36 -7.44
C SER A 256 -9.40 -1.15 -6.67
N HIS A 257 -8.11 -1.08 -6.40
CA HIS A 257 -7.48 -0.02 -5.63
C HIS A 257 -6.68 0.96 -6.50
N LEU A 258 -5.97 0.49 -7.52
CA LEU A 258 -5.12 1.32 -8.35
C LEU A 258 -5.79 1.67 -9.69
N GLN A 259 -5.73 2.94 -10.06
CA GLN A 259 -6.30 3.44 -11.29
C GLN A 259 -5.51 2.97 -12.51
N LEU A 260 -6.19 2.57 -13.57
CA LEU A 260 -5.56 2.27 -14.86
C LEU A 260 -5.06 3.56 -15.52
N GLY A 261 -3.81 3.55 -15.96
CA GLY A 261 -3.14 4.70 -16.56
C GLY A 261 -2.03 5.25 -15.66
N SER A 262 -0.80 4.75 -15.82
CA SER A 262 0.37 5.25 -15.09
C SER A 262 0.93 6.53 -15.73
N PRO A 263 1.18 7.61 -14.98
CA PRO A 263 1.75 8.84 -15.53
C PRO A 263 3.14 8.61 -16.14
N LEU A 264 3.37 9.14 -17.35
CA LEU A 264 4.59 8.89 -18.12
C LEU A 264 4.91 10.06 -19.04
N LEU A 265 6.21 10.32 -19.27
CA LEU A 265 6.69 11.18 -20.33
C LEU A 265 7.23 10.31 -21.47
N THR A 266 6.47 10.20 -22.56
CA THR A 266 6.90 9.50 -23.77
C THR A 266 7.68 10.43 -24.68
N VAL A 267 8.84 10.01 -25.18
CA VAL A 267 9.57 10.72 -26.24
C VAL A 267 9.16 10.14 -27.58
N ASN A 268 8.45 10.94 -28.39
CA ASN A 268 7.97 10.52 -29.71
C ASN A 268 9.09 10.62 -30.76
N ALA A 269 10.01 11.61 -30.58
CA ALA A 269 11.19 11.83 -31.40
C ALA A 269 12.25 12.60 -30.59
N PRO A 270 13.55 12.30 -30.77
CA PRO A 270 14.10 11.20 -31.56
C PRO A 270 13.87 9.83 -30.90
N ALA A 271 13.95 8.76 -31.68
CA ALA A 271 13.89 7.40 -31.16
C ALA A 271 15.08 7.08 -30.24
N GLY A 272 14.87 6.19 -29.26
CA GLY A 272 15.91 5.74 -28.33
C GLY A 272 16.03 6.56 -27.05
N LEU A 273 15.14 7.55 -26.84
CA LEU A 273 14.97 8.26 -25.58
C LEU A 273 13.65 7.86 -24.90
N GLY A 274 13.66 7.80 -23.57
CA GLY A 274 12.47 7.46 -22.78
C GLY A 274 11.93 6.04 -23.07
N PRO A 275 10.69 5.73 -22.65
CA PRO A 275 9.84 6.60 -21.83
C PRO A 275 10.45 6.91 -20.46
N TYR A 276 10.08 8.02 -19.85
CA TYR A 276 10.61 8.47 -18.57
C TYR A 276 9.55 8.47 -17.49
N LEU A 277 9.92 8.00 -16.30
CA LEU A 277 9.11 8.15 -15.08
C LEU A 277 8.96 9.63 -14.73
N ILE A 278 7.82 9.99 -14.18
CA ILE A 278 7.55 11.36 -13.78
C ILE A 278 6.96 11.46 -12.38
N GLY A 279 7.35 12.51 -11.66
CA GLY A 279 6.65 12.97 -10.48
C GLY A 279 5.54 13.94 -10.86
N THR A 280 4.31 13.70 -10.42
CA THR A 280 3.15 14.53 -10.73
C THR A 280 3.10 15.81 -9.90
N ALA A 281 2.33 16.80 -10.33
CA ALA A 281 2.14 18.05 -9.60
C ALA A 281 0.89 18.03 -8.73
N ALA A 282 0.99 18.61 -7.52
CA ALA A 282 -0.14 18.83 -6.61
C ALA A 282 -1.00 20.04 -7.00
N PHE A 283 -0.69 20.70 -8.12
CA PHE A 283 -1.36 21.91 -8.62
C PHE A 283 -1.52 21.85 -10.14
N GLY A 284 -2.40 22.69 -10.67
CA GLY A 284 -2.78 22.64 -12.09
C GLY A 284 -3.67 21.44 -12.42
N PRO A 285 -4.03 21.23 -13.70
CA PRO A 285 -4.85 20.10 -14.09
C PRO A 285 -4.07 18.77 -14.01
N PRO A 286 -4.73 17.66 -13.68
CA PRO A 286 -4.10 16.35 -13.67
C PRO A 286 -3.64 15.93 -15.07
N ILE A 287 -2.67 15.03 -15.13
CA ILE A 287 -2.25 14.39 -16.37
C ILE A 287 -3.33 13.39 -16.77
N THR A 288 -3.77 13.43 -18.01
CA THR A 288 -4.89 12.60 -18.51
C THR A 288 -4.50 11.87 -19.81
N SER A 289 -5.33 10.94 -20.27
CA SER A 289 -5.25 10.36 -21.59
C SER A 289 -6.14 11.19 -22.55
N PRO A 290 -5.71 11.49 -23.80
CA PRO A 290 -4.48 11.04 -24.49
C PRO A 290 -3.21 11.81 -24.12
N GLY A 291 -3.26 12.77 -23.21
CA GLY A 291 -2.14 13.58 -22.78
C GLY A 291 -1.89 14.83 -23.61
N VAL A 292 -0.85 15.57 -23.27
CA VAL A 292 -0.40 16.77 -23.97
C VAL A 292 0.82 16.43 -24.81
N THR A 293 0.71 16.56 -26.13
CA THR A 293 1.81 16.30 -27.08
C THR A 293 2.31 17.62 -27.66
N GLY A 294 3.63 17.79 -27.71
CA GLY A 294 4.24 18.97 -28.28
C GLY A 294 5.76 18.84 -28.42
N ASN A 295 6.36 19.81 -29.07
CA ASN A 295 7.81 19.91 -29.08
C ASN A 295 8.30 20.42 -27.72
N LEU A 296 9.42 19.88 -27.26
CA LEU A 296 10.07 20.32 -26.04
C LEU A 296 10.91 21.57 -26.36
N VAL A 297 10.83 22.58 -25.52
CA VAL A 297 11.60 23.84 -25.67
C VAL A 297 12.22 24.21 -24.32
N GLN A 298 13.53 24.45 -24.31
CA GLN A 298 14.19 24.98 -23.12
C GLN A 298 13.69 26.42 -22.89
N ALA A 299 13.02 26.65 -21.79
CA ALA A 299 12.63 28.00 -21.39
C ALA A 299 13.86 28.76 -20.89
N ILE A 300 13.92 30.04 -21.25
CA ILE A 300 15.03 30.96 -20.90
C ILE A 300 14.46 32.12 -20.12
N ASP A 301 15.02 32.42 -18.97
CA ASP A 301 14.72 33.56 -18.13
C ASP A 301 16.00 34.30 -17.70
N PRO A 302 15.94 35.50 -17.09
CA PRO A 302 17.13 36.19 -16.61
C PRO A 302 17.76 35.44 -15.43
N ALA A 303 19.09 35.35 -15.40
CA ALA A 303 19.82 35.01 -14.18
C ALA A 303 19.82 36.23 -13.26
N ASP A 304 19.05 36.21 -12.19
CA ASP A 304 18.87 37.36 -11.28
C ASP A 304 18.69 36.91 -9.82
N VAL A 305 18.20 37.81 -8.95
CA VAL A 305 18.00 37.52 -7.52
C VAL A 305 16.88 36.52 -7.23
N ALA A 306 15.96 36.30 -8.17
CA ALA A 306 14.89 35.30 -8.04
C ALA A 306 15.40 33.88 -8.36
N GLY A 307 16.39 33.78 -9.30
CA GLY A 307 17.02 32.51 -9.68
C GLY A 307 18.39 32.74 -10.35
N PRO A 308 19.43 31.99 -9.94
CA PRO A 308 20.81 32.26 -10.37
C PRO A 308 21.14 31.72 -11.77
N THR A 309 20.24 30.99 -12.41
CA THR A 309 20.44 30.39 -13.73
C THR A 309 19.44 30.95 -14.75
N THR A 310 19.76 30.83 -16.03
CA THR A 310 18.89 31.29 -17.13
C THR A 310 17.87 30.23 -17.56
N PHE A 311 17.74 29.13 -16.83
CA PHE A 311 16.85 27.99 -17.18
C PHE A 311 15.93 27.58 -16.05
N ASP A 312 15.95 28.30 -14.94
CA ASP A 312 15.18 27.89 -13.76
C ASP A 312 13.75 28.45 -13.72
N ALA A 313 13.41 29.32 -14.68
CA ALA A 313 12.09 29.95 -14.82
C ALA A 313 11.59 30.64 -13.52
N CYS A 314 12.51 31.17 -12.70
CA CYS A 314 12.18 31.93 -11.50
C CYS A 314 11.74 33.38 -11.83
N SER A 315 12.11 33.86 -13.00
CA SER A 315 11.70 35.16 -13.57
C SER A 315 10.90 34.97 -14.85
N PRO A 316 10.25 36.04 -15.39
CA PRO A 316 9.50 35.96 -16.65
C PRO A 316 10.35 35.44 -17.81
N ILE A 317 9.78 34.51 -18.58
CA ILE A 317 10.46 33.84 -19.70
C ILE A 317 10.74 34.84 -20.83
N THR A 318 12.00 34.92 -21.28
CA THR A 318 12.46 35.85 -22.31
C THR A 318 12.29 35.31 -23.74
N ASN A 319 12.30 33.99 -23.94
CA ASN A 319 12.07 33.33 -25.22
C ASN A 319 10.61 32.86 -25.40
N ALA A 320 9.64 33.65 -24.90
CA ALA A 320 8.21 33.31 -24.92
C ALA A 320 7.70 32.91 -26.31
N GLY A 321 8.18 33.56 -27.39
CA GLY A 321 7.79 33.20 -28.77
C GLY A 321 8.17 31.77 -29.18
N ALA A 322 9.23 31.18 -28.59
CA ALA A 322 9.59 29.78 -28.83
C ALA A 322 8.84 28.84 -27.91
N VAL A 323 8.49 29.27 -26.71
CA VAL A 323 7.76 28.48 -25.70
C VAL A 323 6.28 28.36 -26.04
N ALA A 324 5.68 29.38 -26.63
CA ALA A 324 4.25 29.44 -26.95
C ALA A 324 3.81 28.24 -27.82
N GLY A 325 2.78 27.52 -27.36
CA GLY A 325 2.24 26.34 -28.03
C GLY A 325 3.10 25.07 -27.92
N ASN A 326 4.20 25.12 -27.16
CA ASN A 326 5.13 24.01 -26.97
C ASN A 326 5.17 23.59 -25.48
N ILE A 327 5.85 22.47 -25.20
CA ILE A 327 6.10 21.98 -23.83
C ILE A 327 7.42 22.62 -23.36
N ALA A 328 7.38 23.37 -22.25
CA ALA A 328 8.56 23.96 -21.68
C ALA A 328 9.35 22.97 -20.83
N VAL A 329 10.67 22.89 -20.98
CA VAL A 329 11.56 22.28 -20.00
C VAL A 329 12.28 23.36 -19.21
N VAL A 330 12.27 23.23 -17.87
CA VAL A 330 12.89 24.16 -16.91
C VAL A 330 13.67 23.37 -15.87
N ASP A 331 14.67 24.01 -15.25
CA ASP A 331 15.45 23.37 -14.20
C ASP A 331 14.83 23.61 -12.81
N ARG A 332 14.87 22.57 -11.96
CA ARG A 332 14.64 22.76 -10.53
C ARG A 332 15.71 23.71 -9.98
N GLY A 333 15.30 24.65 -9.14
CA GLY A 333 16.22 25.64 -8.56
C GLY A 333 15.56 26.45 -7.45
N THR A 334 16.03 27.64 -7.22
CA THR A 334 15.81 28.50 -6.06
C THR A 334 14.34 28.77 -5.72
N CYS A 335 13.49 29.06 -6.72
CA CYS A 335 12.07 29.36 -6.46
C CYS A 335 11.17 28.13 -6.45
N GLY A 336 9.96 28.29 -5.90
CA GLY A 336 8.97 27.22 -5.83
C GLY A 336 8.46 26.75 -7.20
N PHE A 337 8.00 25.52 -7.30
CA PHE A 337 7.52 24.93 -8.57
C PHE A 337 6.35 25.69 -9.19
N VAL A 338 5.42 26.19 -8.36
CA VAL A 338 4.29 27.02 -8.83
C VAL A 338 4.77 28.26 -9.58
N VAL A 339 5.87 28.90 -9.13
CA VAL A 339 6.43 30.10 -9.79
C VAL A 339 6.95 29.73 -11.18
N LYS A 340 7.73 28.64 -11.29
CA LYS A 340 8.31 28.15 -12.55
C LYS A 340 7.22 27.81 -13.58
N VAL A 341 6.22 27.03 -13.15
CA VAL A 341 5.12 26.62 -14.03
C VAL A 341 4.25 27.82 -14.43
N LYS A 342 4.02 28.76 -13.50
CA LYS A 342 3.28 29.99 -13.80
C LYS A 342 3.98 30.86 -14.82
N ASN A 343 5.30 31.05 -14.69
CA ASN A 343 6.08 31.83 -15.66
C ASN A 343 6.08 31.17 -17.04
N ALA A 344 6.22 29.85 -17.14
CA ALA A 344 6.11 29.12 -18.40
C ALA A 344 4.68 29.20 -19.00
N GLN A 345 3.63 29.07 -18.18
CA GLN A 345 2.25 29.29 -18.63
C GLN A 345 2.03 30.68 -19.19
N ASN A 346 2.53 31.71 -18.50
CA ASN A 346 2.42 33.11 -18.96
C ASN A 346 3.16 33.34 -20.29
N ALA A 347 4.20 32.56 -20.59
CA ALA A 347 4.89 32.52 -21.87
C ALA A 347 4.17 31.70 -22.95
N GLY A 348 3.00 31.11 -22.63
CA GLY A 348 2.20 30.35 -23.57
C GLY A 348 2.55 28.88 -23.69
N ALA A 349 3.30 28.30 -22.74
CA ALA A 349 3.53 26.84 -22.69
C ALA A 349 2.21 26.07 -22.53
N ILE A 350 2.13 24.89 -23.15
CA ILE A 350 0.96 23.99 -23.04
C ILE A 350 1.13 22.93 -21.94
N ALA A 351 2.38 22.68 -21.51
CA ALA A 351 2.74 21.85 -20.36
C ALA A 351 4.17 22.21 -19.91
N VAL A 352 4.58 21.78 -18.72
CA VAL A 352 5.93 22.03 -18.19
C VAL A 352 6.57 20.75 -17.67
N ILE A 353 7.81 20.50 -18.07
CA ILE A 353 8.68 19.46 -17.50
C ILE A 353 9.75 20.14 -16.65
N VAL A 354 9.80 19.80 -15.38
CA VAL A 354 10.84 20.27 -14.45
C VAL A 354 11.93 19.22 -14.36
N ALA A 355 13.13 19.53 -14.85
CA ALA A 355 14.30 18.68 -14.70
C ALA A 355 14.87 18.82 -13.28
N ASP A 356 15.07 17.71 -12.57
CA ASP A 356 15.66 17.76 -11.23
C ASP A 356 17.12 18.27 -11.27
N ASN A 357 17.56 18.87 -10.16
CA ASN A 357 18.93 19.35 -9.95
C ASN A 357 19.74 18.45 -8.99
N ALA A 358 19.12 17.38 -8.49
CA ALA A 358 19.75 16.38 -7.65
C ALA A 358 19.56 14.98 -8.25
N ALA A 359 20.58 14.14 -8.10
CA ALA A 359 20.49 12.74 -8.52
C ALA A 359 19.48 12.00 -7.62
N GLY A 360 18.77 11.04 -8.21
CA GLY A 360 17.82 10.19 -7.49
C GLY A 360 16.71 9.67 -8.40
N SER A 361 16.03 8.62 -7.96
CA SER A 361 14.87 7.99 -8.61
C SER A 361 13.99 7.34 -7.51
N PRO A 362 12.65 7.31 -7.68
CA PRO A 362 11.87 7.97 -8.72
C PRO A 362 11.90 9.50 -8.60
N PRO A 363 11.50 10.25 -9.66
CA PRO A 363 11.41 11.70 -9.54
C PRO A 363 10.30 12.09 -8.56
N GLY A 364 10.61 12.95 -7.60
CA GLY A 364 9.62 13.41 -6.63
C GLY A 364 8.54 14.28 -7.28
N GLY A 365 7.38 14.42 -6.63
CA GLY A 365 6.31 15.31 -7.06
C GLY A 365 6.66 16.80 -7.02
N LEU A 366 5.79 17.62 -7.61
CA LEU A 366 5.85 19.08 -7.58
C LEU A 366 4.83 19.60 -6.55
N GLY A 367 5.33 20.00 -5.38
CA GLY A 367 4.50 20.59 -4.32
C GLY A 367 4.16 22.07 -4.59
N GLY A 368 3.08 22.54 -3.98
CA GLY A 368 2.60 23.92 -4.01
C GLY A 368 1.12 24.02 -4.32
N VAL A 369 0.57 25.24 -4.21
CA VAL A 369 -0.83 25.54 -4.51
C VAL A 369 -0.89 26.85 -5.29
N ASP A 370 -1.47 26.82 -6.48
CA ASP A 370 -1.83 28.02 -7.27
C ASP A 370 -3.01 27.66 -8.18
N PRO A 371 -4.23 28.09 -7.85
CA PRO A 371 -5.45 27.77 -8.62
C PRO A 371 -5.49 28.46 -9.99
N THR A 372 -4.56 29.35 -10.29
CA THR A 372 -4.47 30.04 -11.58
C THR A 372 -3.58 29.31 -12.60
N ILE A 373 -2.96 28.19 -12.21
CA ILE A 373 -2.23 27.31 -13.13
C ILE A 373 -3.26 26.39 -13.82
N THR A 374 -3.27 26.46 -15.16
CA THR A 374 -4.24 25.74 -16.00
C THR A 374 -3.60 24.78 -17.00
N ILE A 375 -2.29 24.56 -16.88
CA ILE A 375 -1.52 23.61 -17.70
C ILE A 375 -0.94 22.49 -16.82
N PRO A 376 -0.85 21.23 -17.31
CA PRO A 376 -0.24 20.16 -16.56
C PRO A 376 1.27 20.33 -16.46
N SER A 377 1.84 19.81 -15.38
CA SER A 377 3.29 19.81 -15.19
C SER A 377 3.75 18.52 -14.51
N ALA A 378 5.00 18.15 -14.75
CA ALA A 378 5.63 16.98 -14.17
C ALA A 378 7.12 17.22 -13.92
N ARG A 379 7.71 16.42 -13.05
CA ARG A 379 9.15 16.41 -12.79
C ARG A 379 9.77 15.13 -13.33
N VAL A 380 10.95 15.23 -13.92
CA VAL A 380 11.79 14.11 -14.34
C VAL A 380 13.05 14.05 -13.47
N THR A 381 13.75 12.92 -13.45
CA THR A 381 15.04 12.80 -12.76
C THR A 381 16.08 13.75 -13.36
N GLN A 382 17.16 14.03 -12.63
CA GLN A 382 18.26 14.81 -13.16
C GLN A 382 18.87 14.16 -14.41
N ALA A 383 19.02 12.85 -14.42
CA ALA A 383 19.57 12.10 -15.54
C ALA A 383 18.71 12.24 -16.80
N ASP A 384 17.39 12.07 -16.66
CA ASP A 384 16.40 12.16 -17.75
C ASP A 384 16.31 13.59 -18.27
N GLY A 385 16.28 14.58 -17.37
CA GLY A 385 16.30 15.99 -17.73
C GLY A 385 17.56 16.39 -18.51
N ASN A 386 18.72 15.87 -18.13
CA ASN A 386 19.96 16.08 -18.86
C ASN A 386 19.94 15.40 -20.23
N ALA A 387 19.39 14.19 -20.35
CA ALA A 387 19.23 13.49 -21.63
C ALA A 387 18.31 14.28 -22.59
N LEU A 388 17.17 14.78 -22.09
CA LEU A 388 16.25 15.63 -22.86
C LEU A 388 16.92 16.91 -23.35
N LYS A 389 17.65 17.62 -22.47
CA LYS A 389 18.36 18.85 -22.82
C LYS A 389 19.50 18.59 -23.82
N ALA A 390 20.23 17.49 -23.68
CA ALA A 390 21.26 17.08 -24.66
C ALA A 390 20.64 16.80 -26.04
N ALA A 391 19.50 16.15 -26.10
CA ALA A 391 18.78 15.89 -27.33
C ALA A 391 18.28 17.19 -28.00
N LEU A 392 17.81 18.18 -27.22
CA LEU A 392 17.44 19.50 -27.71
C LEU A 392 18.61 20.24 -28.39
N GLY A 393 19.84 20.03 -27.87
CA GLY A 393 21.05 20.57 -28.52
C GLY A 393 21.37 19.92 -29.88
N SER A 394 20.80 18.77 -30.17
CA SER A 394 21.01 18.00 -31.40
C SER A 394 19.86 18.13 -32.41
N GLY A 395 18.69 18.60 -32.00
CA GLY A 395 17.53 18.74 -32.87
C GLY A 395 16.20 18.85 -32.13
N THR A 396 15.11 18.71 -32.89
CA THR A 396 13.76 18.76 -32.31
C THR A 396 13.48 17.53 -31.46
N VAL A 397 13.00 17.75 -30.24
CA VAL A 397 12.50 16.70 -29.34
C VAL A 397 10.98 16.85 -29.25
N ASN A 398 10.24 15.80 -29.59
CA ASN A 398 8.78 15.78 -29.46
C ASN A 398 8.39 14.79 -28.37
N VAL A 399 7.54 15.23 -27.44
CA VAL A 399 7.15 14.45 -26.27
C VAL A 399 5.64 14.45 -26.05
N THR A 400 5.16 13.42 -25.36
CA THR A 400 3.79 13.36 -24.83
C THR A 400 3.85 13.20 -23.30
N LEU A 401 3.32 14.18 -22.59
CA LEU A 401 3.04 14.09 -21.16
C LEU A 401 1.64 13.47 -21.00
N GLY A 402 1.56 12.21 -20.62
CA GLY A 402 0.30 11.47 -20.62
C GLY A 402 0.31 10.27 -19.68
N LEU A 403 -0.66 9.38 -19.90
CA LEU A 403 -0.79 8.13 -19.15
C LEU A 403 -0.45 6.94 -20.06
N ASN A 404 0.26 5.95 -19.51
CA ASN A 404 0.36 4.63 -20.12
C ASN A 404 -0.95 3.86 -19.82
N PRO A 405 -1.86 3.68 -20.81
CA PRO A 405 -3.17 3.08 -20.54
C PRO A 405 -3.12 1.58 -20.28
N ALA A 406 -1.97 0.93 -20.45
CA ALA A 406 -1.80 -0.51 -20.25
C ALA A 406 -1.34 -0.88 -18.84
N VAL A 407 -0.92 0.10 -18.03
CA VAL A 407 -0.33 -0.12 -16.70
C VAL A 407 -1.11 0.69 -15.66
N ARG A 408 -1.33 0.13 -14.49
CA ARG A 408 -1.93 0.85 -13.36
C ARG A 408 -0.89 1.70 -12.65
N ALA A 409 -1.29 2.87 -12.19
CA ALA A 409 -0.41 3.74 -11.39
C ALA A 409 -0.10 3.04 -10.05
N GLY A 410 1.17 2.74 -9.79
CA GLY A 410 1.61 1.98 -8.62
C GLY A 410 1.70 0.47 -8.83
N ALA A 411 1.59 -0.02 -10.08
CA ALA A 411 1.82 -1.43 -10.41
C ALA A 411 2.80 -1.56 -11.59
N ASP A 412 3.39 -2.74 -11.74
CA ASP A 412 4.19 -3.12 -12.89
C ASP A 412 3.30 -3.52 -14.09
N PRO A 413 3.87 -3.82 -15.28
CA PRO A 413 3.10 -4.29 -16.42
C PRO A 413 2.41 -5.65 -16.23
N ALA A 414 2.83 -6.47 -15.26
CA ALA A 414 2.18 -7.73 -14.91
C ALA A 414 1.00 -7.53 -13.94
N GLY A 415 0.84 -6.33 -13.38
CA GLY A 415 -0.21 -5.99 -12.42
C GLY A 415 0.18 -6.21 -10.96
N LEU A 416 1.47 -6.39 -10.67
CA LEU A 416 2.01 -6.54 -9.32
C LEU A 416 2.24 -5.15 -8.69
N ALA A 417 1.85 -4.97 -7.42
CA ALA A 417 2.02 -3.69 -6.73
C ALA A 417 3.50 -3.35 -6.53
N LEU A 418 3.87 -2.11 -6.85
CA LEU A 418 5.24 -1.62 -6.72
C LEU A 418 5.59 -1.31 -5.26
N LEU A 419 6.75 -1.76 -4.83
CA LEU A 419 7.38 -1.38 -3.57
C LEU A 419 8.35 -0.21 -3.77
N TYR A 420 8.45 0.65 -2.78
CA TYR A 420 9.29 1.85 -2.84
C TYR A 420 10.78 1.51 -2.85
N ALA A 421 11.41 1.61 -4.02
CA ALA A 421 12.81 1.31 -4.27
C ALA A 421 13.57 2.54 -4.80
N PRO A 422 13.76 3.59 -3.99
CA PRO A 422 14.39 4.83 -4.43
C PRO A 422 15.91 4.72 -4.54
N VAL A 423 16.48 5.55 -5.39
CA VAL A 423 17.92 5.79 -5.49
C VAL A 423 18.23 7.22 -5.05
N PRO A 424 19.03 7.42 -4.00
CA PRO A 424 19.64 6.42 -3.10
C PRO A 424 18.65 5.77 -2.14
N VAL A 425 19.09 4.72 -1.44
CA VAL A 425 18.32 4.12 -0.34
C VAL A 425 17.95 5.18 0.70
N ILE A 426 16.69 5.21 1.09
CA ILE A 426 16.17 6.05 2.19
C ILE A 426 15.95 5.16 3.41
N ALA A 427 16.72 5.42 4.48
CA ALA A 427 16.62 4.68 5.73
C ALA A 427 15.20 4.81 6.31
N GLY A 428 14.63 3.69 6.75
CA GLY A 428 13.25 3.63 7.25
C GLY A 428 12.20 3.43 6.17
N SER A 429 12.39 3.96 4.95
CA SER A 429 11.33 3.96 3.93
C SER A 429 11.52 2.93 2.83
N SER A 430 12.74 2.78 2.26
CA SER A 430 12.98 1.84 1.15
C SER A 430 12.49 0.45 1.47
N THR A 431 11.86 -0.21 0.50
CA THR A 431 11.34 -1.58 0.50
C THR A 431 10.16 -1.89 1.44
N SER A 432 9.97 -1.15 2.52
CA SER A 432 8.88 -1.36 3.48
C SER A 432 7.75 -0.34 3.30
N HIS A 433 7.49 0.07 2.06
CA HIS A 433 6.41 0.98 1.67
C HIS A 433 5.96 0.67 0.25
N TRP A 434 4.72 1.02 -0.08
CA TRP A 434 4.26 1.11 -1.46
C TRP A 434 4.98 2.24 -2.20
N ASP A 435 5.10 2.12 -3.52
CA ASP A 435 5.77 3.16 -4.31
C ASP A 435 4.90 4.42 -4.44
N VAL A 436 5.55 5.58 -4.42
CA VAL A 436 4.93 6.92 -4.51
C VAL A 436 4.27 7.23 -5.86
N VAL A 437 4.36 6.33 -6.83
CA VAL A 437 3.66 6.46 -8.12
C VAL A 437 2.24 5.86 -8.08
N ALA A 438 1.82 5.33 -6.93
CA ALA A 438 0.47 4.81 -6.75
C ALA A 438 -0.57 5.92 -6.90
N PHE A 439 -1.69 5.57 -7.55
CA PHE A 439 -2.85 6.46 -7.62
C PHE A 439 -4.16 5.65 -7.66
N PRO A 440 -5.14 5.93 -6.77
CA PRO A 440 -5.04 6.86 -5.61
C PRO A 440 -3.86 6.57 -4.70
N ASN A 441 -3.47 7.56 -3.87
CA ASN A 441 -2.41 7.37 -2.88
C ASN A 441 -2.77 6.24 -1.91
N LEU A 442 -1.75 5.48 -1.50
CA LEU A 442 -1.90 4.33 -0.60
C LEU A 442 -1.41 4.66 0.82
N LEU A 443 -2.03 4.01 1.82
CA LEU A 443 -1.74 4.22 3.24
C LEU A 443 -0.25 4.04 3.56
N MET A 444 0.38 2.99 3.02
CA MET A 444 1.78 2.66 3.32
C MET A 444 2.76 3.27 2.32
N GLU A 445 2.47 4.44 1.73
CA GLU A 445 3.49 5.23 1.03
C GLU A 445 4.45 5.90 2.03
N PRO A 446 5.70 6.24 1.61
CA PRO A 446 6.71 6.81 2.51
C PRO A 446 6.36 8.19 3.11
N ALA A 447 5.35 8.84 2.58
CA ALA A 447 4.85 10.12 3.05
C ALA A 447 3.32 10.07 3.16
N ILE A 448 2.79 10.68 4.20
CA ILE A 448 1.34 10.77 4.39
C ILE A 448 0.76 11.80 3.42
N ASN A 449 -0.12 11.36 2.54
CA ASN A 449 -0.82 12.19 1.58
C ASN A 449 -2.14 12.73 2.17
N ALA A 450 -2.54 13.94 1.75
CA ALA A 450 -3.68 14.64 2.35
C ALA A 450 -5.05 14.09 1.89
N ASP A 451 -5.10 13.27 0.88
CA ASP A 451 -6.30 12.62 0.33
C ASP A 451 -6.56 11.22 0.92
N LEU A 452 -5.68 10.75 1.80
CA LEU A 452 -5.87 9.48 2.49
C LEU A 452 -7.08 9.56 3.44
N THR A 453 -7.81 8.47 3.46
CA THR A 453 -8.90 8.21 4.41
C THR A 453 -8.43 7.24 5.48
N HIS A 454 -9.32 6.84 6.39
CA HIS A 454 -9.00 5.81 7.39
C HIS A 454 -9.19 4.37 6.85
N GLY A 455 -9.12 4.18 5.52
CA GLY A 455 -9.12 2.87 4.86
C GLY A 455 -7.76 2.20 4.90
N LEU A 456 -7.75 0.87 4.80
CA LEU A 456 -6.53 0.05 4.83
C LEU A 456 -6.03 -0.35 3.43
N ASP A 457 -6.70 0.07 2.38
CA ASP A 457 -6.39 -0.11 0.95
C ASP A 457 -5.69 -1.46 0.61
N LEU A 458 -4.59 -1.45 -0.16
CA LEU A 458 -3.77 -2.64 -0.45
C LEU A 458 -3.01 -3.18 0.77
N THR A 459 -2.99 -2.43 1.87
CA THR A 459 -2.31 -2.86 3.11
C THR A 459 -3.05 -4.01 3.79
N LEU A 460 -4.39 -4.04 3.70
CA LEU A 460 -5.14 -5.19 4.23
C LEU A 460 -4.89 -6.49 3.43
N PRO A 461 -4.96 -6.51 2.09
CA PRO A 461 -4.54 -7.68 1.30
C PRO A 461 -3.10 -8.14 1.58
N GLU A 462 -2.17 -7.21 1.86
CA GLU A 462 -0.80 -7.56 2.27
C GLU A 462 -0.79 -8.29 3.62
N MET A 463 -1.58 -7.82 4.60
CA MET A 463 -1.73 -8.53 5.88
C MET A 463 -2.33 -9.93 5.69
N VAL A 464 -3.20 -10.12 4.70
CA VAL A 464 -3.66 -11.47 4.33
C VAL A 464 -2.49 -12.29 3.82
N ASP A 465 -1.72 -11.79 2.86
CA ASP A 465 -0.60 -12.53 2.25
C ASP A 465 0.44 -12.99 3.28
N VAL A 466 0.70 -12.23 4.34
CA VAL A 466 1.70 -12.57 5.37
C VAL A 466 1.17 -13.52 6.45
N GLY A 467 -0.13 -13.88 6.46
CA GLY A 467 -0.68 -14.95 7.31
C GLY A 467 -1.65 -14.51 8.41
N TRP A 468 -2.17 -13.27 8.39
CA TRP A 468 -3.15 -12.84 9.40
C TRP A 468 -4.49 -13.59 9.34
N PHE A 469 -4.80 -14.27 8.24
CA PHE A 469 -6.04 -15.00 8.02
C PHE A 469 -5.84 -16.52 7.87
N SER A 470 -4.61 -17.01 8.11
CA SER A 470 -4.24 -18.42 7.95
C SER A 470 -5.26 -19.35 8.60
N ASP A 471 -5.77 -20.29 7.83
CA ASP A 471 -6.71 -21.34 8.26
C ASP A 471 -6.00 -22.63 8.70
N GLY A 472 -4.66 -22.67 8.56
CA GLY A 472 -3.83 -23.78 9.04
C GLY A 472 -3.89 -25.02 8.16
N ASP A 473 -4.27 -24.89 6.89
CA ASP A 473 -4.39 -26.02 5.96
C ASP A 473 -3.04 -26.49 5.39
N GLY A 474 -1.98 -25.70 5.62
CA GLY A 474 -0.60 -25.98 5.20
C GLY A 474 -0.21 -25.31 3.89
N VAL A 475 -1.08 -24.50 3.28
CA VAL A 475 -0.77 -23.61 2.16
C VAL A 475 -0.66 -22.18 2.72
N PRO A 476 0.44 -21.47 2.47
CA PRO A 476 0.61 -20.10 2.95
C PRO A 476 -0.43 -19.15 2.35
N ASP A 477 -0.99 -18.24 3.17
CA ASP A 477 -2.06 -17.31 2.75
C ASP A 477 -1.74 -16.53 1.48
N GLY A 478 -0.52 -16.06 1.31
CA GLY A 478 -0.09 -15.32 0.11
C GLY A 478 0.11 -16.19 -1.14
N ARG A 479 -0.18 -17.48 -1.04
CA ARG A 479 -0.22 -18.45 -2.16
C ARG A 479 -1.55 -19.22 -2.17
N ASP A 480 -2.44 -18.95 -1.21
CA ASP A 480 -3.72 -19.62 -1.03
C ASP A 480 -4.85 -18.89 -1.78
N GLN A 481 -5.50 -19.59 -2.69
CA GLN A 481 -6.66 -19.10 -3.44
C GLN A 481 -7.98 -19.27 -2.69
N CYS A 482 -7.98 -20.02 -1.58
CA CYS A 482 -9.18 -20.38 -0.82
C CYS A 482 -8.98 -20.19 0.68
N ILE A 483 -8.52 -19.03 1.09
CA ILE A 483 -8.32 -18.65 2.49
C ILE A 483 -9.64 -18.84 3.26
N GLY A 484 -9.57 -19.56 4.39
CA GLY A 484 -10.74 -19.89 5.21
C GLY A 484 -11.49 -21.13 4.74
N SER A 485 -10.83 -22.00 3.98
CA SER A 485 -11.33 -23.32 3.62
C SER A 485 -11.82 -24.12 4.84
N SER A 486 -12.83 -24.97 4.63
CA SER A 486 -13.29 -25.87 5.67
C SER A 486 -12.19 -26.86 6.06
N THR A 487 -11.69 -26.80 7.29
CA THR A 487 -10.71 -27.75 7.86
C THR A 487 -11.30 -29.11 8.19
N SER A 488 -12.57 -29.38 7.87
CA SER A 488 -13.20 -30.68 8.03
C SER A 488 -12.41 -31.76 7.31
N ALA A 489 -12.09 -32.85 7.99
CA ALA A 489 -11.35 -33.97 7.41
C ALA A 489 -12.11 -34.68 6.26
N THR A 490 -13.41 -34.50 6.18
CA THR A 490 -14.28 -35.09 5.16
C THR A 490 -15.16 -34.04 4.50
N VAL A 491 -15.56 -34.32 3.27
CA VAL A 491 -16.48 -33.46 2.51
C VAL A 491 -17.86 -33.53 3.15
N VAL A 492 -18.36 -32.35 3.58
CA VAL A 492 -19.69 -32.16 4.16
C VAL A 492 -20.47 -31.19 3.29
N ILE A 493 -21.71 -31.56 2.89
CA ILE A 493 -22.59 -30.72 2.06
C ILE A 493 -23.92 -30.59 2.78
N ASP A 494 -24.30 -29.39 3.17
CA ASP A 494 -25.55 -29.09 3.89
C ASP A 494 -25.81 -30.10 5.07
N GLY A 495 -24.80 -30.26 5.93
CA GLY A 495 -24.84 -31.19 7.07
C GLY A 495 -24.69 -32.67 6.73
N CYS A 496 -24.69 -33.06 5.44
CA CYS A 496 -24.46 -34.43 5.01
C CYS A 496 -22.95 -34.71 4.91
N ASN A 497 -22.42 -35.54 5.80
CA ASN A 497 -21.04 -36.03 5.73
C ASN A 497 -20.94 -37.19 4.73
N SER A 498 -20.17 -36.98 3.65
CA SER A 498 -19.95 -37.98 2.61
C SER A 498 -18.97 -39.10 3.01
N GLY A 499 -18.16 -38.89 4.05
CA GLY A 499 -17.05 -39.77 4.44
C GLY A 499 -15.88 -39.74 3.44
N ALA A 500 -15.95 -38.98 2.35
CA ALA A 500 -14.83 -38.81 1.43
C ALA A 500 -13.83 -37.80 2.03
N PRO A 501 -12.51 -38.02 1.92
CA PRO A 501 -11.51 -37.04 2.37
C PRO A 501 -11.71 -35.67 1.72
N ASN A 502 -11.63 -34.62 2.51
CA ASN A 502 -11.65 -33.23 2.02
C ASN A 502 -10.22 -32.81 1.68
N THR A 503 -9.71 -33.35 0.57
CA THR A 503 -8.32 -33.17 0.14
C THR A 503 -8.02 -31.69 -0.16
N VAL A 504 -6.91 -31.16 0.38
CA VAL A 504 -6.37 -29.85 0.02
C VAL A 504 -5.51 -29.99 -1.22
N PHE A 505 -5.60 -29.03 -2.13
CA PHE A 505 -4.79 -28.91 -3.34
C PHE A 505 -3.63 -27.92 -3.12
N SER A 506 -2.67 -27.91 -4.03
CA SER A 506 -1.53 -26.98 -3.97
C SER A 506 -1.93 -25.49 -4.06
N THR A 507 -3.17 -25.21 -4.38
CA THR A 507 -3.77 -23.86 -4.42
C THR A 507 -4.39 -23.43 -3.08
N GLY A 508 -4.35 -24.26 -2.03
CA GLY A 508 -5.06 -24.05 -0.77
C GLY A 508 -6.54 -24.46 -0.81
N CYS A 509 -7.13 -24.55 -1.99
CA CYS A 509 -8.52 -24.97 -2.13
C CYS A 509 -8.70 -26.45 -1.79
N ARG A 510 -9.83 -26.78 -1.19
CA ARG A 510 -10.25 -28.14 -0.88
C ARG A 510 -11.39 -28.61 -1.79
N ILE A 511 -11.72 -29.89 -1.74
CA ILE A 511 -12.90 -30.39 -2.48
C ILE A 511 -14.17 -29.66 -2.06
N SER A 512 -14.31 -29.30 -0.78
CA SER A 512 -15.45 -28.52 -0.27
C SER A 512 -15.58 -27.17 -0.95
N ASP A 513 -14.47 -26.48 -1.25
CA ASP A 513 -14.48 -25.15 -1.84
C ASP A 513 -14.97 -25.22 -3.29
N GLN A 514 -14.48 -26.19 -4.07
CA GLN A 514 -14.97 -26.45 -5.42
C GLN A 514 -16.46 -26.83 -5.46
N ILE A 515 -16.97 -27.47 -4.41
CA ILE A 515 -18.40 -27.76 -4.27
C ILE A 515 -19.18 -26.49 -3.92
N ASN A 516 -18.62 -25.62 -3.06
CA ASN A 516 -19.20 -24.31 -2.76
C ASN A 516 -19.27 -23.43 -4.02
N ASP A 517 -18.26 -23.45 -4.88
CA ASP A 517 -18.28 -22.76 -6.17
C ASP A 517 -19.42 -23.28 -7.05
N CYS A 518 -19.65 -24.59 -7.06
CA CYS A 518 -20.82 -25.16 -7.72
C CYS A 518 -22.14 -24.63 -7.15
N ALA A 519 -22.23 -24.41 -5.83
CA ALA A 519 -23.43 -23.89 -5.19
C ALA A 519 -23.65 -22.42 -5.53
N VAL A 520 -22.59 -21.59 -5.48
CA VAL A 520 -22.65 -20.16 -5.81
C VAL A 520 -23.01 -19.95 -7.30
N GLY A 521 -22.50 -20.78 -8.21
CA GLY A 521 -22.76 -20.70 -9.65
C GLY A 521 -24.08 -21.32 -10.11
N ALA A 522 -24.83 -21.99 -9.24
CA ALA A 522 -26.02 -22.76 -9.63
C ALA A 522 -27.29 -21.89 -9.69
N ALA A 523 -27.98 -21.94 -10.82
CA ALA A 523 -29.30 -21.29 -10.96
C ALA A 523 -30.44 -22.01 -10.21
N ASN A 524 -30.24 -23.26 -9.80
CA ASN A 524 -31.19 -24.10 -9.07
C ASN A 524 -30.49 -25.37 -8.57
N HIS A 525 -31.16 -26.14 -7.70
CA HIS A 525 -30.63 -27.39 -7.16
C HIS A 525 -30.17 -28.41 -8.25
N GLY A 526 -30.90 -28.53 -9.35
CA GLY A 526 -30.52 -29.45 -10.45
C GLY A 526 -29.19 -29.04 -11.11
N ALA A 527 -28.97 -27.73 -11.30
CA ALA A 527 -27.70 -27.20 -11.80
C ALA A 527 -26.54 -27.45 -10.81
N PHE A 528 -26.78 -27.27 -9.52
CA PHE A 528 -25.82 -27.61 -8.47
C PHE A 528 -25.42 -29.09 -8.52
N VAL A 529 -26.39 -30.01 -8.48
CA VAL A 529 -26.13 -31.45 -8.52
C VAL A 529 -25.37 -31.84 -9.80
N SER A 530 -25.71 -31.24 -10.93
CA SER A 530 -25.01 -31.46 -12.20
C SER A 530 -23.55 -30.97 -12.13
N CYS A 531 -23.32 -29.78 -11.58
CA CYS A 531 -21.96 -29.24 -11.37
C CYS A 531 -21.12 -30.18 -10.49
N VAL A 532 -21.64 -30.59 -9.32
CA VAL A 532 -20.96 -31.54 -8.43
C VAL A 532 -20.71 -32.88 -9.10
N ALA A 533 -21.60 -33.34 -9.98
CA ALA A 533 -21.39 -34.58 -10.73
C ALA A 533 -20.19 -34.46 -11.67
N HIS A 534 -20.09 -33.37 -12.45
CA HIS A 534 -18.95 -33.10 -13.35
C HIS A 534 -17.64 -32.91 -12.58
N LEU A 535 -17.66 -32.13 -11.47
CA LEU A 535 -16.52 -31.95 -10.60
C LEU A 535 -15.97 -33.30 -10.10
N THR A 536 -16.84 -34.13 -9.53
CA THR A 536 -16.45 -35.42 -8.97
C THR A 536 -16.04 -36.44 -10.03
N ASP A 537 -16.51 -36.31 -11.29
CA ASP A 537 -15.97 -37.06 -12.42
C ASP A 537 -14.53 -36.70 -12.72
N GLY A 538 -14.20 -35.42 -12.73
CA GLY A 538 -12.84 -34.91 -12.89
C GLY A 538 -11.93 -35.38 -11.76
N LEU A 539 -12.36 -35.22 -10.49
CA LEU A 539 -11.59 -35.66 -9.33
C LEU A 539 -11.31 -37.18 -9.32
N LYS A 540 -12.27 -37.98 -9.75
CA LYS A 540 -12.07 -39.43 -9.92
C LYS A 540 -11.09 -39.73 -11.05
N ALA A 541 -11.22 -39.07 -12.20
CA ALA A 541 -10.31 -39.24 -13.33
C ALA A 541 -8.85 -38.87 -12.96
N ALA A 542 -8.68 -37.83 -12.12
CA ALA A 542 -7.39 -37.42 -11.59
C ALA A 542 -6.87 -38.31 -10.45
N GLY A 543 -7.63 -39.31 -10.01
CA GLY A 543 -7.22 -40.23 -8.92
C GLY A 543 -7.29 -39.62 -7.51
N VAL A 544 -7.90 -38.44 -7.35
CA VAL A 544 -8.06 -37.75 -6.07
C VAL A 544 -9.08 -38.47 -5.17
N ILE A 545 -10.16 -38.97 -5.77
CA ILE A 545 -11.21 -39.74 -5.07
C ILE A 545 -11.51 -41.03 -5.78
N THR A 546 -12.01 -42.03 -5.02
CA THR A 546 -12.49 -43.32 -5.54
C THR A 546 -13.92 -43.22 -6.11
N GLY A 547 -14.36 -44.23 -6.86
CA GLY A 547 -15.73 -44.30 -7.36
C GLY A 547 -16.79 -44.37 -6.23
N GLN A 548 -16.47 -44.98 -5.09
CA GLN A 548 -17.33 -45.02 -3.93
C GLN A 548 -17.48 -43.64 -3.29
N GLN A 549 -16.34 -42.91 -3.13
CA GLN A 549 -16.31 -41.54 -2.60
C GLN A 549 -17.07 -40.56 -3.51
N LYS A 550 -16.90 -40.68 -4.83
CA LYS A 550 -17.70 -39.95 -5.81
C LYS A 550 -19.20 -40.13 -5.57
N GLY A 551 -19.66 -41.38 -5.48
CA GLY A 551 -21.08 -41.69 -5.25
C GLY A 551 -21.59 -41.13 -3.92
N ALA A 552 -20.77 -41.15 -2.86
CA ALA A 552 -21.11 -40.60 -1.56
C ALA A 552 -21.26 -39.06 -1.61
N ILE A 553 -20.34 -38.34 -2.26
CA ILE A 553 -20.40 -36.87 -2.44
C ILE A 553 -21.64 -36.49 -3.24
N GLN A 554 -21.91 -37.18 -4.37
CA GLN A 554 -23.08 -36.93 -5.20
C GLN A 554 -24.39 -37.21 -4.47
N SER A 555 -24.43 -38.27 -3.62
CA SER A 555 -25.59 -38.56 -2.77
C SER A 555 -25.85 -37.46 -1.73
N CYS A 556 -24.81 -36.83 -1.18
CA CYS A 556 -24.97 -35.68 -0.30
C CYS A 556 -25.47 -34.45 -1.08
N ALA A 557 -24.88 -34.16 -2.25
CA ALA A 557 -25.30 -33.05 -3.09
C ALA A 557 -26.78 -33.16 -3.53
N ALA A 558 -27.23 -34.35 -3.88
CA ALA A 558 -28.63 -34.61 -4.26
C ALA A 558 -29.65 -34.38 -3.12
N ARG A 559 -29.19 -34.37 -1.85
CA ARG A 559 -30.04 -34.15 -0.66
C ARG A 559 -29.91 -32.74 -0.08
N ALA A 560 -28.96 -31.94 -0.58
CA ALA A 560 -28.73 -30.61 -0.07
C ALA A 560 -29.88 -29.65 -0.39
N SER A 561 -30.21 -28.77 0.54
CA SER A 561 -31.28 -27.74 0.40
C SER A 561 -30.76 -26.48 -0.27
N ILE A 562 -30.01 -26.60 -1.36
CA ILE A 562 -29.46 -25.48 -2.11
C ILE A 562 -30.48 -25.05 -3.18
N THR A 563 -30.92 -23.79 -3.11
CA THR A 563 -31.94 -23.20 -4.00
C THR A 563 -31.33 -22.23 -4.98
#